data_7210dac73b3f7271ec4cbead3bdd411a
#
_entry.id   7210dac73b3f7271ec4cbead3bdd411a
#
_cell.length_a   1.000
_cell.length_b   1.000
_cell.length_c   1.000
_cell.angle_alpha   90.00
_cell.angle_beta   90.00
_cell.angle_gamma   90.00
#
_symmetry.space_group_name_H-M   'P 1'
#
loop_
_entity.id
_entity.type
_entity.pdbx_description
1 polymer ?
#
loop_
_entity_poly.entity_id
_entity_poly.type
_entity_poly.pdbx_seq_one_letter_code
_entity_poly.pdbx_strand_id
1 'polypeptide(L)'
;AGLVAGVTEAPEGAQFTRNVFSGKASAQVKGTTDKLVITTTPNAIGMPEGTGATAAVEAFNADLGDRKVEVLEAAQPSTEGRAPLPEAELVVSAGRGMKGPENWGIVEGLADAIGATTACSRPVSDIGWRPHHEHVGQTGIAIRPNLYIAIGISGAIQHLAGVNGSK
;
A
#
# COMPACT_ATOMS: atom_id res chain seq x y z
N ALA A 1 15.41 18.74 -10.40
CA ALA A 1 14.49 18.44 -9.30
C ALA A 1 15.04 17.25 -8.51
N GLY A 2 14.92 17.31 -7.18
CA GLY A 2 15.23 16.18 -6.29
C GLY A 2 13.98 15.33 -6.06
N LEU A 3 14.15 14.02 -5.80
CA LEU A 3 13.08 13.11 -5.43
C LEU A 3 13.29 12.58 -4.01
N VAL A 4 12.28 12.72 -3.16
CA VAL A 4 12.20 12.08 -1.84
C VAL A 4 10.99 11.16 -1.81
N ALA A 5 11.24 9.86 -1.77
CA ALA A 5 10.19 8.86 -1.85
C ALA A 5 9.90 8.20 -0.49
N GLY A 6 8.62 7.88 -0.26
CA GLY A 6 8.17 7.12 0.90
C GLY A 6 8.30 7.87 2.23
N VAL A 7 7.92 9.15 2.24
CA VAL A 7 7.90 9.98 3.45
C VAL A 7 6.82 9.47 4.40
N THR A 8 7.14 9.34 5.68
CA THR A 8 6.30 8.74 6.71
C THR A 8 5.72 9.73 7.72
N GLU A 9 6.17 10.97 7.68
CA GLU A 9 5.73 12.05 8.59
C GLU A 9 5.54 13.34 7.80
N ALA A 10 4.72 14.26 8.31
CA ALA A 10 4.59 15.58 7.70
C ALA A 10 5.95 16.28 7.68
N PRO A 11 6.36 16.85 6.55
CA PRO A 11 7.68 17.47 6.43
C PRO A 11 7.79 18.74 7.28
N GLU A 12 8.95 18.93 7.88
CA GLU A 12 9.33 20.19 8.53
C GLU A 12 10.29 20.96 7.61
N GLY A 13 9.73 21.91 6.87
CA GLY A 13 10.48 22.65 5.85
C GLY A 13 10.99 21.71 4.75
N ALA A 14 12.32 21.64 4.56
CA ALA A 14 12.95 20.74 3.59
C ALA A 14 13.51 19.44 4.22
N GLN A 15 13.08 19.10 5.43
CA GLN A 15 13.46 17.85 6.12
C GLN A 15 12.34 16.83 6.04
N PHE A 16 12.69 15.57 5.80
CA PHE A 16 11.78 14.47 5.57
C PHE A 16 12.24 13.23 6.31
N THR A 17 11.31 12.53 6.96
CA THR A 17 11.54 11.21 7.57
C THR A 17 11.04 10.12 6.63
N ARG A 18 11.84 9.09 6.43
CA ARG A 18 11.47 7.90 5.65
C ARG A 18 11.97 6.62 6.29
N ASN A 19 11.26 5.53 6.12
CA ASN A 19 11.72 4.21 6.56
C ASN A 19 12.77 3.65 5.60
N VAL A 20 13.78 2.98 6.16
CA VAL A 20 14.83 2.27 5.43
C VAL A 20 15.03 0.87 6.01
N PHE A 21 15.74 -0.01 5.31
CA PHE A 21 15.99 -1.39 5.71
C PHE A 21 14.70 -2.16 6.07
N SER A 22 13.68 -2.08 5.20
CA SER A 22 12.37 -2.73 5.41
C SER A 22 11.70 -2.32 6.73
N GLY A 23 11.80 -1.05 7.10
CA GLY A 23 11.18 -0.49 8.30
C GLY A 23 11.96 -0.71 9.60
N LYS A 24 13.18 -1.25 9.55
CA LYS A 24 14.03 -1.47 10.74
C LYS A 24 14.71 -0.20 11.24
N ALA A 25 14.81 0.81 10.41
CA ALA A 25 15.38 2.11 10.77
C ALA A 25 14.66 3.24 10.05
N SER A 26 14.76 4.44 10.60
CA SER A 26 14.27 5.66 9.97
C SER A 26 15.46 6.53 9.57
N ALA A 27 15.39 7.15 8.41
CA ALA A 27 16.38 8.10 7.93
C ALA A 27 15.74 9.49 7.83
N GLN A 28 16.43 10.48 8.36
CA GLN A 28 16.12 11.89 8.11
C GLN A 28 16.94 12.36 6.91
N VAL A 29 16.25 12.89 5.90
CA VAL A 29 16.86 13.40 4.68
C VAL A 29 16.51 14.87 4.49
N LYS A 30 17.40 15.63 3.91
CA LYS A 30 17.19 17.05 3.61
C LYS A 30 17.20 17.27 2.11
N GLY A 31 16.18 17.94 1.61
CA GLY A 31 16.16 18.43 0.22
C GLY A 31 17.16 19.58 0.04
N THR A 32 18.00 19.47 -0.99
CA THR A 32 19.03 20.48 -1.30
C THR A 32 18.79 21.16 -2.64
N THR A 33 17.72 20.81 -3.35
CA THR A 33 17.37 21.37 -4.66
C THR A 33 16.18 22.32 -4.55
N ASP A 34 16.11 23.31 -5.44
CA ASP A 34 15.01 24.31 -5.47
C ASP A 34 13.64 23.69 -5.78
N LYS A 35 13.62 22.56 -6.49
CA LYS A 35 12.40 21.81 -6.81
C LYS A 35 12.51 20.40 -6.27
N LEU A 36 11.53 19.99 -5.47
CA LEU A 36 11.45 18.68 -4.86
C LEU A 36 10.15 17.99 -5.30
N VAL A 37 10.25 16.73 -5.66
CA VAL A 37 9.14 15.82 -5.83
C VAL A 37 9.12 14.91 -4.60
N ILE A 38 7.98 14.83 -3.92
CA ILE A 38 7.83 14.09 -2.67
C ILE A 38 6.72 13.08 -2.88
N THR A 39 6.97 11.82 -2.52
CA THR A 39 5.90 10.83 -2.39
C THR A 39 5.74 10.46 -0.92
N THR A 40 4.51 10.34 -0.47
CA THR A 40 4.18 9.91 0.89
C THR A 40 3.88 8.42 0.93
N THR A 41 4.15 7.78 2.04
CA THR A 41 3.68 6.42 2.30
C THR A 41 2.18 6.48 2.56
N PRO A 42 1.35 5.62 1.95
CA PRO A 42 -0.08 5.55 2.24
C PRO A 42 -0.35 5.44 3.75
N ASN A 43 -1.39 6.09 4.23
CA ASN A 43 -1.79 6.11 5.65
C ASN A 43 -0.74 6.62 6.66
N ALA A 44 0.38 7.13 6.21
CA ALA A 44 1.44 7.61 7.10
C ALA A 44 1.16 9.00 7.68
N ILE A 45 0.57 9.85 6.86
CA ILE A 45 0.21 11.23 7.20
C ILE A 45 -1.31 11.30 7.20
N GLY A 46 -1.89 11.83 8.27
CA GLY A 46 -3.35 12.01 8.37
C GLY A 46 -3.88 12.92 7.26
N MET A 47 -5.16 12.78 6.93
CA MET A 47 -5.81 13.71 6.00
C MET A 47 -5.87 15.11 6.61
N PRO A 48 -5.39 16.15 5.91
CA PRO A 48 -5.55 17.52 6.38
C PRO A 48 -7.02 17.92 6.32
N GLU A 49 -7.44 18.79 7.22
CA GLU A 49 -8.75 19.41 7.11
C GLU A 49 -8.82 20.20 5.80
N GLY A 50 -9.90 20.00 5.04
CA GLY A 50 -10.12 20.73 3.79
C GLY A 50 -10.30 22.22 4.06
N THR A 51 -9.61 23.06 3.32
CA THR A 51 -9.75 24.53 3.42
C THR A 51 -11.04 25.03 2.80
N GLY A 52 -11.83 24.18 2.12
CA GLY A 52 -13.01 24.57 1.34
C GLY A 52 -12.67 25.36 0.07
N ALA A 53 -11.42 25.61 -0.22
CA ALA A 53 -10.98 26.31 -1.42
C ALA A 53 -11.10 25.43 -2.67
N THR A 54 -11.61 26.00 -3.75
CA THR A 54 -11.69 25.33 -5.06
C THR A 54 -10.46 25.71 -5.88
N ALA A 55 -9.73 24.71 -6.37
CA ALA A 55 -8.61 24.96 -7.29
C ALA A 55 -9.13 25.32 -8.69
N ALA A 56 -8.45 26.26 -9.36
CA ALA A 56 -8.69 26.52 -10.77
C ALA A 56 -8.16 25.32 -11.60
N VAL A 57 -8.97 24.87 -12.55
CA VAL A 57 -8.59 23.81 -13.48
C VAL A 57 -8.26 24.44 -14.83
N GLU A 58 -7.02 24.28 -15.26
CA GLU A 58 -6.54 24.73 -16.57
C GLU A 58 -6.29 23.53 -17.47
N ALA A 59 -6.79 23.59 -18.71
CA ALA A 59 -6.50 22.56 -19.72
C ALA A 59 -5.08 22.76 -20.24
N PHE A 60 -4.25 21.72 -20.13
CA PHE A 60 -2.92 21.70 -20.68
C PHE A 60 -2.78 20.62 -21.74
N ASN A 61 -2.58 21.01 -22.99
CA ASN A 61 -2.31 20.09 -24.10
C ASN A 61 -0.81 19.89 -24.24
N ALA A 62 -0.29 18.77 -23.74
CA ALA A 62 1.12 18.42 -23.93
C ALA A 62 1.32 17.81 -25.32
N ASP A 63 2.32 18.31 -26.05
CA ASP A 63 2.85 17.59 -27.22
C ASP A 63 3.69 16.41 -26.71
N LEU A 64 3.16 15.21 -26.84
CA LEU A 64 3.81 13.98 -26.39
C LEU A 64 4.75 13.38 -27.44
N GLY A 65 4.85 14.01 -28.64
CA GLY A 65 5.58 13.47 -29.76
C GLY A 65 5.07 12.10 -30.24
N ASP A 66 5.90 11.38 -30.97
CA ASP A 66 5.54 10.05 -31.47
C ASP A 66 5.49 9.03 -30.33
N ARG A 67 4.35 8.37 -30.18
CA ARG A 67 4.18 7.29 -29.19
C ARG A 67 4.97 6.06 -29.63
N LYS A 68 5.95 5.67 -28.81
CA LYS A 68 6.74 4.44 -29.02
C LYS A 68 6.16 3.21 -28.33
N VAL A 69 5.13 3.41 -27.48
CA VAL A 69 4.47 2.36 -26.71
C VAL A 69 2.97 2.59 -26.77
N GLU A 70 2.23 1.53 -27.04
CA GLU A 70 0.77 1.49 -27.03
C GLU A 70 0.30 0.64 -25.86
N VAL A 71 -0.66 1.14 -25.08
CA VAL A 71 -1.33 0.37 -24.04
C VAL A 71 -2.48 -0.39 -24.69
N LEU A 72 -2.32 -1.70 -24.87
CA LEU A 72 -3.34 -2.54 -25.50
C LEU A 72 -4.50 -2.84 -24.57
N GLU A 73 -4.22 -3.02 -23.26
CA GLU A 73 -5.22 -3.35 -22.26
C GLU A 73 -4.78 -2.82 -20.89
N ALA A 74 -5.73 -2.31 -20.12
CA ALA A 74 -5.55 -1.96 -18.72
C ALA A 74 -6.61 -2.69 -17.88
N ALA A 75 -6.25 -3.83 -17.30
CA ALA A 75 -7.09 -4.59 -16.40
C ALA A 75 -6.92 -4.09 -14.96
N GLN A 76 -8.01 -3.66 -14.34
CA GLN A 76 -8.02 -3.38 -12.90
C GLN A 76 -8.45 -4.64 -12.15
N PRO A 77 -7.70 -5.07 -11.12
CA PRO A 77 -8.13 -6.17 -10.26
C PRO A 77 -9.49 -5.85 -9.62
N SER A 78 -10.38 -6.84 -9.60
CA SER A 78 -11.64 -6.70 -8.87
C SER A 78 -11.36 -6.63 -7.38
N THR A 79 -11.86 -5.61 -6.72
CA THR A 79 -11.75 -5.44 -5.26
C THR A 79 -13.02 -5.86 -4.54
N GLU A 80 -14.02 -6.36 -5.26
CA GLU A 80 -15.32 -6.79 -4.72
C GLU A 80 -16.00 -5.71 -3.86
N GLY A 81 -15.79 -4.45 -4.22
CA GLY A 81 -16.34 -3.29 -3.48
C GLY A 81 -15.54 -2.89 -2.23
N ARG A 82 -14.43 -3.57 -1.93
CA ARG A 82 -13.51 -3.20 -0.84
C ARG A 82 -12.46 -2.19 -1.31
N ALA A 83 -11.83 -1.49 -0.38
CA ALA A 83 -10.72 -0.60 -0.71
C ALA A 83 -9.53 -1.41 -1.27
N PRO A 84 -8.77 -0.89 -2.25
CA PRO A 84 -7.53 -1.52 -2.68
C PRO A 84 -6.55 -1.68 -1.50
N LEU A 85 -5.79 -2.79 -1.47
CA LEU A 85 -4.87 -3.09 -0.35
C LEU A 85 -3.94 -1.94 0.05
N PRO A 86 -3.33 -1.18 -0.87
CA PRO A 86 -2.47 -0.06 -0.50
C PRO A 86 -3.20 1.07 0.24
N GLU A 87 -4.51 1.18 0.07
CA GLU A 87 -5.38 2.25 0.62
C GLU A 87 -6.22 1.74 1.79
N ALA A 88 -6.21 0.44 2.06
CA ALA A 88 -7.04 -0.18 3.08
C ALA A 88 -6.63 0.25 4.49
N GLU A 89 -7.59 0.72 5.29
CA GLU A 89 -7.37 1.06 6.69
C GLU A 89 -7.45 -0.16 7.60
N LEU A 90 -8.27 -1.14 7.25
CA LEU A 90 -8.45 -2.38 7.98
C LEU A 90 -8.15 -3.55 7.05
N VAL A 91 -7.31 -4.47 7.48
CA VAL A 91 -6.91 -5.64 6.69
C VAL A 91 -7.00 -6.92 7.50
N VAL A 92 -7.66 -7.93 6.94
CA VAL A 92 -7.66 -9.31 7.47
C VAL A 92 -6.87 -10.17 6.50
N SER A 93 -5.76 -10.72 6.96
CA SER A 93 -4.85 -11.52 6.13
C SER A 93 -4.74 -12.95 6.66
N ALA A 94 -4.62 -13.91 5.75
CA ALA A 94 -4.46 -15.28 6.18
C ALA A 94 -3.31 -16.02 5.48
N GLY A 95 -2.83 -17.05 6.16
CA GLY A 95 -1.73 -17.90 5.75
C GLY A 95 -2.12 -19.35 5.55
N ARG A 96 -1.12 -20.20 5.29
CA ARG A 96 -1.32 -21.66 5.14
C ARG A 96 -1.87 -22.35 6.38
N GLY A 97 -1.84 -21.69 7.54
CA GLY A 97 -2.50 -22.20 8.76
C GLY A 97 -4.01 -22.37 8.63
N MET A 98 -4.63 -21.80 7.59
CA MET A 98 -6.03 -22.04 7.21
C MET A 98 -6.26 -23.45 6.67
N LYS A 99 -5.19 -24.19 6.31
CA LYS A 99 -5.16 -25.58 5.83
C LYS A 99 -5.77 -25.83 4.44
N GLY A 100 -6.59 -24.93 3.90
CA GLY A 100 -7.17 -25.05 2.57
C GLY A 100 -7.96 -23.81 2.15
N PRO A 101 -8.18 -23.63 0.83
CA PRO A 101 -8.97 -22.50 0.31
C PRO A 101 -10.44 -22.57 0.75
N GLU A 102 -10.96 -23.77 1.05
CA GLU A 102 -12.33 -23.99 1.54
C GLU A 102 -12.61 -23.32 2.89
N ASN A 103 -11.57 -23.04 3.67
CA ASN A 103 -11.69 -22.37 4.97
C ASN A 103 -11.61 -20.84 4.84
N TRP A 104 -11.44 -20.30 3.62
CA TRP A 104 -11.26 -18.86 3.39
C TRP A 104 -12.50 -18.03 3.76
N GLY A 105 -13.69 -18.65 3.75
CA GLY A 105 -14.93 -18.01 4.17
C GLY A 105 -14.89 -17.42 5.59
N ILE A 106 -14.04 -17.95 6.48
CA ILE A 106 -13.83 -17.39 7.83
C ILE A 106 -13.14 -16.02 7.73
N VAL A 107 -12.16 -15.91 6.83
CA VAL A 107 -11.39 -14.67 6.61
C VAL A 107 -12.27 -13.61 5.98
N GLU A 108 -13.03 -13.99 4.95
CA GLU A 108 -13.96 -13.12 4.24
C GLU A 108 -15.10 -12.66 5.17
N GLY A 109 -15.69 -13.57 5.94
CA GLY A 109 -16.75 -13.25 6.89
C GLY A 109 -16.28 -12.26 7.99
N LEU A 110 -15.05 -12.40 8.48
CA LEU A 110 -14.48 -11.43 9.43
C LEU A 110 -14.22 -10.09 8.74
N ALA A 111 -13.66 -10.12 7.53
CA ALA A 111 -13.39 -8.90 6.76
C ALA A 111 -14.68 -8.12 6.49
N ASP A 112 -15.75 -8.80 6.08
CA ASP A 112 -17.06 -8.18 5.85
C ASP A 112 -17.66 -7.59 7.13
N ALA A 113 -17.55 -8.30 8.23
CA ALA A 113 -18.11 -7.86 9.52
C ALA A 113 -17.49 -6.56 10.03
N ILE A 114 -16.22 -6.28 9.69
CA ILE A 114 -15.52 -5.07 10.15
C ILE A 114 -15.21 -4.08 9.01
N GLY A 115 -15.67 -4.36 7.79
CA GLY A 115 -15.39 -3.50 6.62
C GLY A 115 -13.93 -3.52 6.18
N ALA A 116 -13.22 -4.64 6.35
CA ALA A 116 -11.82 -4.78 6.01
C ALA A 116 -11.59 -5.33 4.60
N THR A 117 -10.41 -5.08 4.06
CA THR A 117 -9.90 -5.72 2.84
C THR A 117 -9.18 -7.02 3.20
N THR A 118 -9.36 -8.05 2.36
CA THR A 118 -8.66 -9.33 2.53
C THR A 118 -7.24 -9.28 1.94
N ALA A 119 -6.35 -10.05 2.55
CA ALA A 119 -4.98 -10.21 2.09
C ALA A 119 -4.48 -11.64 2.35
N CYS A 120 -3.35 -11.99 1.77
CA CYS A 120 -2.74 -13.30 2.00
C CYS A 120 -1.22 -13.23 2.14
N SER A 121 -0.65 -14.28 2.73
CA SER A 121 0.79 -14.49 2.74
C SER A 121 1.26 -15.07 1.40
N ARG A 122 2.55 -14.86 1.07
CA ARG A 122 3.16 -15.38 -0.16
C ARG A 122 2.88 -16.87 -0.42
N PRO A 123 3.04 -17.79 0.55
CA PRO A 123 2.78 -19.21 0.30
C PRO A 123 1.35 -19.53 -0.11
N VAL A 124 0.37 -18.71 0.28
CA VAL A 124 -1.05 -18.86 -0.13
C VAL A 124 -1.22 -18.47 -1.59
N SER A 125 -0.60 -17.39 -2.00
CA SER A 125 -0.63 -16.91 -3.38
C SER A 125 0.14 -17.85 -4.32
N ASP A 126 1.33 -18.33 -3.91
CA ASP A 126 2.17 -19.23 -4.72
C ASP A 126 1.48 -20.57 -5.02
N ILE A 127 0.63 -21.08 -4.12
CA ILE A 127 -0.14 -22.32 -4.33
C ILE A 127 -1.53 -22.07 -4.94
N GLY A 128 -1.84 -20.82 -5.29
CA GLY A 128 -3.05 -20.46 -6.03
C GLY A 128 -4.34 -20.42 -5.21
N TRP A 129 -4.29 -20.40 -3.87
CA TRP A 129 -5.50 -20.24 -3.06
C TRP A 129 -6.10 -18.85 -3.19
N ARG A 130 -5.23 -17.82 -3.33
CA ARG A 130 -5.64 -16.43 -3.54
C ARG A 130 -4.78 -15.79 -4.64
N PRO A 131 -5.30 -14.78 -5.33
CA PRO A 131 -4.59 -14.11 -6.41
C PRO A 131 -3.37 -13.32 -5.89
N HIS A 132 -2.38 -13.13 -6.75
CA HIS A 132 -1.14 -12.45 -6.40
C HIS A 132 -1.31 -10.99 -5.95
N HIS A 133 -2.36 -10.31 -6.38
CA HIS A 133 -2.64 -8.94 -5.95
C HIS A 133 -3.13 -8.83 -4.50
N GLU A 134 -3.43 -9.94 -3.82
CA GLU A 134 -3.70 -9.97 -2.37
C GLU A 134 -2.45 -10.30 -1.54
N HIS A 135 -1.32 -10.61 -2.19
CA HIS A 135 -0.11 -11.00 -1.49
C HIS A 135 0.56 -9.81 -0.81
N VAL A 136 0.68 -9.86 0.50
CA VAL A 136 1.38 -8.87 1.34
C VAL A 136 2.72 -9.42 1.83
N GLY A 137 3.77 -8.60 1.73
CA GLY A 137 5.11 -8.95 2.15
C GLY A 137 6.19 -8.18 1.38
N GLN A 138 7.45 -8.51 1.64
CA GLN A 138 8.61 -7.86 1.03
C GLN A 138 8.61 -7.92 -0.51
N THR A 139 8.11 -9.03 -1.07
CA THR A 139 8.04 -9.26 -2.53
C THR A 139 6.64 -9.07 -3.10
N GLY A 140 5.67 -8.75 -2.25
CA GLY A 140 4.31 -8.40 -2.61
C GLY A 140 4.02 -6.93 -2.36
N ILE A 141 2.79 -6.64 -1.97
CA ILE A 141 2.36 -5.29 -1.63
C ILE A 141 2.79 -4.98 -0.20
N ALA A 142 3.45 -3.85 0.01
CA ALA A 142 3.69 -3.31 1.34
C ALA A 142 2.53 -2.38 1.71
N ILE A 143 1.94 -2.61 2.89
CA ILE A 143 0.75 -1.91 3.37
C ILE A 143 0.98 -1.29 4.75
N ARG A 144 0.13 -0.32 5.08
CA ARG A 144 0.18 0.37 6.37
C ARG A 144 -1.24 0.64 6.91
N PRO A 145 -2.03 -0.41 7.14
CA PRO A 145 -3.37 -0.24 7.70
C PRO A 145 -3.32 0.24 9.16
N ASN A 146 -4.44 0.77 9.63
CA ASN A 146 -4.63 1.07 11.05
C ASN A 146 -4.80 -0.20 11.89
N LEU A 147 -5.33 -1.27 11.28
CA LEU A 147 -5.44 -2.59 11.90
C LEU A 147 -5.08 -3.67 10.90
N TYR A 148 -4.18 -4.56 11.29
CA TYR A 148 -3.81 -5.75 10.53
C TYR A 148 -4.04 -7.01 11.36
N ILE A 149 -5.01 -7.84 10.96
CA ILE A 149 -5.30 -9.12 11.60
C ILE A 149 -4.68 -10.24 10.78
N ALA A 150 -3.77 -11.00 11.38
CA ALA A 150 -3.07 -12.11 10.75
C ALA A 150 -3.57 -13.46 11.29
N ILE A 151 -4.14 -14.31 10.41
CA ILE A 151 -4.72 -15.61 10.77
C ILE A 151 -3.92 -16.72 10.10
N GLY A 152 -3.37 -17.63 10.88
CA GLY A 152 -2.61 -18.76 10.34
C GLY A 152 -1.36 -18.37 9.55
N ILE A 153 -0.76 -17.21 9.84
CA ILE A 153 0.49 -16.70 9.28
C ILE A 153 1.62 -16.95 10.27
N SER A 154 2.76 -17.47 9.80
CA SER A 154 3.90 -17.81 10.66
C SER A 154 4.70 -16.60 11.16
N GLY A 155 4.47 -15.41 10.60
CA GLY A 155 5.22 -14.21 10.97
C GLY A 155 6.66 -14.19 10.44
N ALA A 156 6.92 -14.83 9.30
CA ALA A 156 8.23 -14.76 8.66
C ALA A 156 8.64 -13.30 8.41
N ILE A 157 9.95 -13.01 8.53
CA ILE A 157 10.49 -11.66 8.40
C ILE A 157 10.13 -11.00 7.05
N GLN A 158 9.98 -11.79 6.00
CA GLN A 158 9.58 -11.32 4.67
C GLN A 158 8.11 -10.83 4.66
N HIS A 159 7.24 -11.48 5.43
CA HIS A 159 5.87 -11.03 5.58
C HIS A 159 5.80 -9.76 6.44
N LEU A 160 6.50 -9.77 7.58
CA LEU A 160 6.58 -8.62 8.47
C LEU A 160 7.10 -7.36 7.76
N ALA A 161 8.06 -7.50 6.86
CA ALA A 161 8.59 -6.37 6.08
C ALA A 161 7.52 -5.63 5.26
N GLY A 162 6.43 -6.32 4.88
CA GLY A 162 5.30 -5.71 4.18
C GLY A 162 4.25 -5.07 5.08
N VAL A 163 4.26 -5.34 6.41
CA VAL A 163 3.21 -4.89 7.34
C VAL A 163 3.72 -4.13 8.57
N ASN A 164 5.02 -3.98 8.74
CA ASN A 164 5.63 -3.30 9.89
C ASN A 164 5.17 -1.84 10.07
N GLY A 165 4.58 -1.24 9.06
CA GLY A 165 4.02 0.09 9.12
C GLY A 165 2.60 0.15 9.70
N SER A 166 1.96 -0.99 9.98
CA SER A 166 0.63 -1.04 10.61
C SER A 166 0.67 -0.49 12.03
N LYS A 167 -0.45 0.09 12.46
CA LYS A 167 -0.58 0.68 13.81
C LYS A 167 -1.09 -0.35 14.80
#